data_f312c27c1762e0b7d819a360a7b2e91f
#
_entry.id   f312c27c1762e0b7d819a360a7b2e91f
#
_cell.length_a   1.000
_cell.length_b   1.000
_cell.length_c   1.000
_cell.angle_alpha   90.00
_cell.angle_beta   90.00
_cell.angle_gamma   90.00
#
_symmetry.space_group_name_H-M   'P 1'
#
loop_
_entity.id
_entity.type
_entity.pdbx_description
1 polymer ?
#
loop_
_entity_poly.entity_id
_entity_poly.type
_entity_poly.pdbx_seq_one_letter_code
_entity_poly.pdbx_strand_id
1 'polypeptide(L)'
;MSQIQEQRHVYYDHDLDIEAYNLSGIVQKFPNHFHEYYVIGFVEGGSRHLWCKGEEYDLSVGDLILFNPRDNHYCAPINGEILDYRAVNIN
;
A
#
# COMPACT_ATOMS: atom_id res chain seq x y z
N MET A 1 6.49 27.14 5.98
CA MET A 1 5.57 26.14 5.45
C MET A 1 6.30 24.82 5.34
N SER A 2 5.86 23.82 6.07
CA SER A 2 6.49 22.52 5.98
C SER A 2 5.95 21.77 4.77
N GLN A 3 6.86 21.17 4.02
CA GLN A 3 6.49 20.28 2.92
C GLN A 3 6.55 18.85 3.41
N ILE A 4 5.48 18.10 3.16
CA ILE A 4 5.47 16.67 3.41
C ILE A 4 6.29 16.04 2.28
N GLN A 5 7.37 15.37 2.65
CA GLN A 5 8.19 14.64 1.69
C GLN A 5 7.78 13.18 1.65
N GLU A 6 7.43 12.73 0.46
CA GLU A 6 7.26 11.30 0.23
C GLU A 6 8.59 10.60 0.39
N GLN A 7 8.57 9.47 1.09
CA GLN A 7 9.74 8.61 1.20
C GLN A 7 9.34 7.19 0.85
N ARG A 8 10.19 6.52 0.12
CA ARG A 8 9.99 5.14 -0.30
C ARG A 8 11.30 4.39 -0.08
N HIS A 9 11.23 3.31 0.70
CA HIS A 9 12.36 2.44 0.96
C HIS A 9 11.99 1.03 0.54
N VAL A 10 12.87 0.39 -0.24
CA VAL A 10 12.63 -0.96 -0.75
C VAL A 10 13.82 -1.84 -0.36
N TYR A 11 13.51 -3.02 0.15
CA TYR A 11 14.49 -4.03 0.56
C TYR A 11 14.14 -5.33 -0.16
N TYR A 12 15.13 -6.00 -0.70
CA TYR A 12 14.92 -7.25 -1.42
C TYR A 12 15.85 -8.34 -0.90
N ASP A 13 15.28 -9.52 -0.64
CA ASP A 13 16.03 -10.71 -0.26
C ASP A 13 16.01 -11.70 -1.42
N HIS A 14 17.17 -11.94 -2.03
CA HIS A 14 17.28 -12.81 -3.20
C HIS A 14 17.09 -14.28 -2.87
N ASP A 15 17.42 -14.70 -1.66
CA ASP A 15 17.30 -16.11 -1.27
C ASP A 15 15.84 -16.51 -1.04
N LEU A 16 15.07 -15.62 -0.47
CA LEU A 16 13.65 -15.84 -0.17
C LEU A 16 12.71 -15.34 -1.26
N ASP A 17 13.24 -14.55 -2.18
CA ASP A 17 12.46 -13.89 -3.24
C ASP A 17 11.30 -13.07 -2.65
N ILE A 18 11.64 -12.27 -1.66
CA ILE A 18 10.73 -11.39 -0.93
C ILE A 18 11.20 -9.95 -1.06
N GLU A 19 10.28 -9.07 -1.38
CA GLU A 19 10.52 -7.64 -1.39
C GLU A 19 9.71 -6.99 -0.27
N ALA A 20 10.38 -6.21 0.56
CA ALA A 20 9.72 -5.42 1.60
C ALA A 20 9.87 -3.94 1.27
N TYR A 21 8.81 -3.16 1.49
CA TYR A 21 8.89 -1.73 1.26
C TYR A 21 8.15 -0.95 2.32
N ASN A 22 8.57 0.30 2.46
CA ASN A 22 8.07 1.24 3.45
C ASN A 22 7.80 2.55 2.74
N LEU A 23 6.57 3.02 2.80
CA LEU A 23 6.14 4.27 2.19
C LEU A 23 5.72 5.23 3.29
N SER A 24 6.19 6.47 3.21
CA SER A 24 5.85 7.52 4.17
C SER A 24 5.37 8.77 3.44
N GLY A 25 4.32 9.39 3.96
CA GLY A 25 3.83 10.67 3.46
C GLY A 25 3.22 10.61 2.07
N ILE A 26 2.64 9.48 1.69
CA ILE A 26 2.10 9.28 0.34
C ILE A 26 0.74 9.94 0.23
N VAL A 27 0.58 10.84 -0.73
CA VAL A 27 -0.72 11.48 -1.05
C VAL A 27 -1.26 11.05 -2.41
N GLN A 28 -0.43 10.45 -3.25
CA GLN A 28 -0.82 10.07 -4.60
C GLN A 28 -1.84 8.93 -4.58
N LYS A 29 -2.69 8.92 -5.60
CA LYS A 29 -3.56 7.78 -5.86
C LYS A 29 -2.72 6.64 -6.42
N PHE A 30 -3.08 5.42 -6.07
CA PHE A 30 -2.57 4.24 -6.73
C PHE A 30 -3.65 3.78 -7.72
N PRO A 31 -3.40 3.91 -9.04
CA PRO A 31 -4.41 3.56 -10.03
C PRO A 31 -4.68 2.06 -10.06
N ASN A 32 -5.77 1.68 -10.69
CA ASN A 32 -6.17 0.28 -10.79
C ASN A 32 -5.05 -0.55 -11.43
N HIS A 33 -4.60 -1.58 -10.73
CA HIS A 33 -3.51 -2.45 -11.18
C HIS A 33 -3.60 -3.79 -10.47
N PHE A 34 -2.75 -4.72 -10.88
CA PHE A 34 -2.62 -6.00 -10.20
C PHE A 34 -1.15 -6.41 -10.17
N HIS A 35 -0.85 -7.36 -9.28
CA HIS A 35 0.49 -7.92 -9.11
C HIS A 35 0.48 -9.41 -9.42
N GLU A 36 1.62 -9.95 -9.80
CA GLU A 36 1.82 -11.39 -10.03
C GLU A 36 2.24 -12.12 -8.75
N TYR A 37 2.27 -11.44 -7.61
CA TYR A 37 2.72 -11.96 -6.33
C TYR A 37 1.71 -11.59 -5.24
N TYR A 38 1.85 -12.21 -4.08
CA TYR A 38 1.05 -11.85 -2.90
C TYR A 38 1.59 -10.57 -2.28
N VAL A 39 0.68 -9.74 -1.79
CA VAL A 39 1.03 -8.53 -1.05
C VAL A 39 0.39 -8.61 0.32
N ILE A 40 1.21 -8.46 1.36
CA ILE A 40 0.73 -8.31 2.73
C ILE A 40 1.11 -6.90 3.17
N GLY A 41 0.11 -6.07 3.43
CA GLY A 41 0.31 -4.67 3.77
C GLY A 41 -0.22 -4.30 5.14
N PHE A 42 0.34 -3.26 5.71
CA PHE A 42 -0.03 -2.75 7.02
C PHE A 42 -0.06 -1.22 6.99
N VAL A 43 -1.17 -0.65 7.42
CA VAL A 43 -1.32 0.81 7.49
C VAL A 43 -0.75 1.29 8.82
N GLU A 44 0.32 2.08 8.75
CA GLU A 44 1.00 2.61 9.92
C GLU A 44 0.51 4.02 10.30
N GLY A 45 0.06 4.78 9.33
CA GLY A 45 -0.44 6.14 9.57
C GLY A 45 -1.37 6.57 8.45
N GLY A 46 -2.29 7.47 8.77
CA GLY A 46 -3.22 8.02 7.79
C GLY A 46 -4.39 7.11 7.48
N SER A 47 -4.96 7.30 6.30
CA SER A 47 -6.11 6.52 5.84
C SER A 47 -6.13 6.44 4.32
N ARG A 48 -6.83 5.46 3.79
CA ARG A 48 -7.01 5.27 2.35
C ARG A 48 -8.37 4.63 2.06
N HIS A 49 -8.95 5.03 0.94
CA HIS A 49 -10.10 4.35 0.37
C HIS A 49 -9.61 3.34 -0.66
N LEU A 50 -9.96 2.08 -0.48
CA LEU A 50 -9.51 0.97 -1.32
C LEU A 50 -10.68 0.36 -2.06
N TRP A 51 -10.51 0.11 -3.37
CA TRP A 51 -11.39 -0.72 -4.18
C TRP A 51 -10.65 -1.98 -4.57
N CYS A 52 -11.26 -3.12 -4.29
CA CYS A 52 -10.68 -4.40 -4.65
C CYS A 52 -11.79 -5.39 -4.98
N LYS A 53 -11.74 -5.97 -6.16
CA LYS A 53 -12.71 -6.98 -6.62
C LYS A 53 -14.16 -6.52 -6.48
N GLY A 54 -14.44 -5.27 -6.80
CA GLY A 54 -15.79 -4.71 -6.73
C GLY A 54 -16.27 -4.35 -5.33
N GLU A 55 -15.43 -4.47 -4.32
CA GLU A 55 -15.73 -4.07 -2.95
C GLU A 55 -14.90 -2.87 -2.53
N GLU A 56 -15.43 -2.09 -1.61
CA GLU A 56 -14.82 -0.88 -1.12
C GLU A 56 -14.52 -0.99 0.38
N TYR A 57 -13.38 -0.44 0.78
CA TYR A 57 -12.92 -0.47 2.16
C TYR A 57 -12.31 0.88 2.52
N ASP A 58 -12.57 1.38 3.71
CA ASP A 58 -11.84 2.50 4.26
C ASP A 58 -10.78 1.96 5.21
N LEU A 59 -9.53 2.17 4.85
CA LEU A 59 -8.39 1.67 5.62
C LEU A 59 -7.91 2.73 6.59
N SER A 60 -7.59 2.30 7.79
CA SER A 60 -7.05 3.15 8.85
C SER A 60 -5.89 2.47 9.54
N VAL A 61 -5.25 3.20 10.46
CA VAL A 61 -4.10 2.71 11.20
C VAL A 61 -4.41 1.38 11.88
N GLY A 62 -3.53 0.41 11.68
CA GLY A 62 -3.66 -0.92 12.24
C GLY A 62 -4.28 -1.94 11.30
N ASP A 63 -4.82 -1.52 10.16
CA ASP A 63 -5.43 -2.44 9.22
C ASP A 63 -4.37 -3.22 8.45
N LEU A 64 -4.63 -4.51 8.28
CA LEU A 64 -3.85 -5.41 7.43
C LEU A 64 -4.59 -5.63 6.12
N ILE A 65 -3.81 -5.66 5.04
CA ILE A 65 -4.34 -5.87 3.70
C ILE A 65 -3.64 -7.09 3.11
N LEU A 66 -4.42 -7.96 2.47
CA LEU A 66 -3.87 -9.09 1.72
C LEU A 66 -4.41 -9.02 0.28
N PHE A 67 -3.49 -8.91 -0.68
CA PHE A 67 -3.83 -9.07 -2.09
C PHE A 67 -3.28 -10.39 -2.59
N ASN A 68 -4.14 -11.18 -3.21
CA ASN A 68 -3.72 -12.38 -3.94
C ASN A 68 -3.15 -11.97 -5.30
N PRO A 69 -2.32 -12.82 -5.93
CA PRO A 69 -1.86 -12.52 -7.28
C PRO A 69 -3.04 -12.23 -8.21
N ARG A 70 -2.89 -11.21 -9.04
CA ARG A 70 -3.87 -10.76 -10.04
C ARG A 70 -5.14 -10.14 -9.50
N ASP A 71 -5.22 -9.86 -8.20
CA ASP A 71 -6.33 -9.07 -7.67
C ASP A 71 -6.20 -7.63 -8.16
N ASN A 72 -7.17 -7.16 -8.93
CA ASN A 72 -7.23 -5.76 -9.31
C ASN A 72 -7.60 -4.92 -8.12
N HIS A 73 -6.84 -3.86 -7.90
CA HIS A 73 -7.12 -2.94 -6.81
C HIS A 73 -6.69 -1.53 -7.17
N TYR A 74 -7.31 -0.58 -6.50
CA TYR A 74 -6.94 0.82 -6.66
C TYR A 74 -7.26 1.55 -5.36
N CYS A 75 -6.49 2.55 -5.00
CA CYS A 75 -6.77 3.32 -3.80
C CYS A 75 -6.54 4.81 -3.99
N ALA A 76 -7.21 5.59 -3.15
CA ALA A 76 -7.16 7.04 -3.20
C ALA A 76 -7.15 7.61 -1.78
N PRO A 77 -6.57 8.80 -1.58
CA PRO A 77 -6.60 9.44 -0.28
C PRO A 77 -8.03 9.81 0.13
N ILE A 78 -8.31 9.74 1.42
CA ILE A 78 -9.54 10.24 2.01
C ILE A 78 -9.25 11.67 2.50
N ASN A 79 -9.99 12.65 1.98
CA ASN A 79 -9.85 14.05 2.36
C ASN A 79 -8.40 14.57 2.27
N GLY A 80 -7.62 14.06 1.32
CA GLY A 80 -6.25 14.48 1.13
C GLY A 80 -5.26 14.01 2.19
N GLU A 81 -5.64 13.06 3.04
CA GLU A 81 -4.75 12.53 4.07
C GLU A 81 -3.57 11.76 3.48
N ILE A 82 -2.45 11.82 4.17
CA ILE A 82 -1.27 11.04 3.82
C ILE A 82 -1.46 9.58 4.20
N LEU A 83 -0.63 8.73 3.61
CA LEU A 83 -0.55 7.30 3.96
C LEU A 83 0.87 6.96 4.35
N ASP A 84 1.03 6.33 5.49
CA ASP A 84 2.23 5.63 5.88
C ASP A 84 1.93 4.14 5.84
N TYR A 85 2.70 3.40 5.06
CA TYR A 85 2.34 2.04 4.68
C TYR A 85 3.57 1.16 4.58
N ARG A 86 3.45 -0.04 5.09
CA ARG A 86 4.52 -1.03 5.06
C ARG A 86 3.97 -2.31 4.44
N ALA A 87 4.71 -2.90 3.50
CA ALA A 87 4.24 -4.09 2.82
C ALA A 87 5.37 -5.05 2.49
N VAL A 88 4.97 -6.30 2.29
CA VAL A 88 5.86 -7.38 1.84
C VAL A 88 5.21 -8.01 0.61
N ASN A 89 6.00 -8.14 -0.47
CA ASN A 89 5.62 -8.83 -1.69
C ASN A 89 6.26 -10.21 -1.68
N ILE A 90 5.46 -11.24 -1.84
CA ILE A 90 5.89 -12.64 -1.75
C ILE A 90 5.52 -13.37 -3.04
N ASN A 91 6.52 -13.90 -3.71
CA ASN A 91 6.31 -14.74 -4.89
C ASN A 91 5.87 -16.15 -4.53
#